data_f590ee1bffc1d200a219e6bc0c41edd0
#
_entry.id   f590ee1bffc1d200a219e6bc0c41edd0
#
_cell.length_a   1.000
_cell.length_b   1.000
_cell.length_c   1.000
_cell.angle_alpha   90.00
_cell.angle_beta   90.00
_cell.angle_gamma   90.00
#
_symmetry.space_group_name_H-M   'P 1'
#
loop_
_entity.id
_entity.type
_entity.pdbx_description
1 polymer ?
#
loop_
_entity_poly.entity_id
_entity_poly.type
_entity_poly.pdbx_seq_one_letter_code
_entity_poly.pdbx_strand_id
1 'polypeptide(L)'
;AKTINCMTPTADGEACNQCESCVAFNEQRSYNIHELDAASNNSVDDIRQLVEQVRIPPQIGKYKVYIIDEVHMLSASAFNAFLKTLEEPPRHAIFILATTEKHKILPTILSRCQIYDFNRISVEDTVNHLSYVASKEGISAEPEALNVIAMKADGGMRDALSIFDQVVSFTGGNITYKSVIDNLNVLDYEYYFRLTDCFLANKVSDALLLFNDVLNKGFDGSHFITGLSSHFRDL
;
A
#
# COMPACT_ATOMS: atom_id res chain seq x y z
N ALA A 1 13.43 9.85 7.76
CA ALA A 1 14.44 9.40 8.74
C ALA A 1 15.86 9.74 8.30
N LYS A 2 16.29 9.31 7.10
CA LYS A 2 17.64 9.54 6.57
C LYS A 2 17.99 11.04 6.45
N THR A 3 17.14 11.83 5.81
CA THR A 3 17.35 13.26 5.54
C THR A 3 17.55 14.09 6.80
N ILE A 4 16.75 13.84 7.85
CA ILE A 4 16.84 14.59 9.12
C ILE A 4 18.11 14.28 9.92
N ASN A 5 18.73 13.12 9.68
CA ASN A 5 20.00 12.71 10.28
C ASN A 5 21.21 12.98 9.37
N CYS A 6 20.99 13.52 8.17
CA CYS A 6 22.06 13.89 7.27
C CYS A 6 22.89 15.03 7.84
N MET A 7 24.22 14.89 7.84
CA MET A 7 25.14 15.91 8.35
C MET A 7 25.32 17.07 7.37
N THR A 8 25.21 16.80 6.09
CA THR A 8 25.44 17.73 4.98
C THR A 8 24.32 17.59 3.94
N PRO A 9 23.09 18.06 4.24
CA PRO A 9 22.00 18.00 3.28
C PRO A 9 22.34 18.80 2.01
N THR A 10 21.77 18.38 0.87
CA THR A 10 21.88 19.12 -0.40
C THR A 10 21.16 20.46 -0.33
N ALA A 11 21.38 21.32 -1.32
CA ALA A 11 20.68 22.61 -1.42
C ALA A 11 19.15 22.46 -1.49
N ASP A 12 18.66 21.34 -2.03
CA ASP A 12 17.24 21.00 -2.15
C ASP A 12 16.68 20.35 -0.86
N GLY A 13 17.48 20.25 0.20
CA GLY A 13 17.07 19.65 1.47
C GLY A 13 17.08 18.13 1.50
N GLU A 14 17.61 17.47 0.48
CA GLU A 14 17.71 16.01 0.40
C GLU A 14 18.96 15.46 1.11
N ALA A 15 18.96 14.15 1.37
CA ALA A 15 20.10 13.48 2.00
C ALA A 15 21.30 13.39 1.03
N CYS A 16 22.50 13.76 1.50
CA CYS A 16 23.70 13.79 0.66
C CYS A 16 24.19 12.42 0.17
N ASN A 17 23.74 11.32 0.76
CA ASN A 17 24.14 9.93 0.49
C ASN A 17 25.64 9.61 0.71
N GLN A 18 26.44 10.54 1.20
CA GLN A 18 27.89 10.40 1.34
C GLN A 18 28.39 10.51 2.78
N CYS A 19 27.67 11.23 3.67
CA CYS A 19 28.09 11.34 5.06
C CYS A 19 27.91 10.01 5.82
N GLU A 20 28.61 9.85 6.93
CA GLU A 20 28.58 8.63 7.77
C GLU A 20 27.15 8.17 8.11
N SER A 21 26.28 9.11 8.50
CA SER A 21 24.88 8.81 8.80
C SER A 21 24.10 8.28 7.60
N CYS A 22 24.34 8.85 6.40
CA CYS A 22 23.68 8.41 5.17
C CYS A 22 24.20 7.05 4.71
N VAL A 23 25.50 6.80 4.82
CA VAL A 23 26.11 5.51 4.48
C VAL A 23 25.60 4.42 5.42
N ALA A 24 25.64 4.68 6.74
CA ALA A 24 25.11 3.74 7.73
C ALA A 24 23.62 3.39 7.48
N PHE A 25 22.81 4.38 7.05
CA PHE A 25 21.43 4.13 6.65
C PHE A 25 21.31 3.23 5.42
N ASN A 26 22.08 3.54 4.35
CA ASN A 26 22.02 2.77 3.10
C ASN A 26 22.45 1.30 3.31
N GLU A 27 23.36 1.06 4.23
CA GLU A 27 23.88 -0.26 4.59
C GLU A 27 23.06 -0.95 5.71
N GLN A 28 21.91 -0.37 6.08
CA GLN A 28 21.02 -0.88 7.14
C GLN A 28 21.71 -1.06 8.51
N ARG A 29 22.78 -0.28 8.76
CA ARG A 29 23.55 -0.31 10.01
C ARG A 29 23.28 0.91 10.92
N SER A 30 22.20 1.65 10.65
CA SER A 30 21.88 2.84 11.44
C SER A 30 21.25 2.46 12.78
N TYR A 31 21.91 2.79 13.88
CA TYR A 31 21.38 2.66 15.25
C TYR A 31 20.36 3.75 15.64
N ASN A 32 20.07 4.67 14.72
CA ASN A 32 19.16 5.78 14.96
C ASN A 32 17.75 5.57 14.40
N ILE A 33 17.55 4.51 13.61
CA ILE A 33 16.26 4.24 12.99
C ILE A 33 15.81 2.85 13.45
N HIS A 34 14.68 2.84 14.12
CA HIS A 34 14.07 1.65 14.69
C HIS A 34 12.70 1.47 14.02
N GLU A 35 12.52 0.35 13.36
CA GLU A 35 11.26 -0.04 12.76
C GLU A 35 10.66 -1.18 13.58
N LEU A 36 9.41 -1.01 13.99
CA LEU A 36 8.64 -1.97 14.76
C LEU A 36 7.33 -2.21 14.04
N ASP A 37 7.02 -3.46 13.76
CA ASP A 37 5.70 -3.90 13.34
C ASP A 37 4.86 -4.24 14.59
N ALA A 38 3.82 -3.46 14.83
CA ALA A 38 2.93 -3.66 15.98
C ALA A 38 2.07 -4.92 15.87
N ALA A 39 1.90 -5.51 14.68
CA ALA A 39 1.23 -6.78 14.56
C ALA A 39 2.02 -7.93 15.22
N SER A 40 3.35 -7.88 15.10
CA SER A 40 4.26 -8.87 15.69
C SER A 40 4.73 -8.52 17.10
N ASN A 41 4.76 -7.22 17.45
CA ASN A 41 5.30 -6.69 18.72
C ASN A 41 4.25 -5.83 19.43
N ASN A 42 3.18 -6.45 19.89
CA ASN A 42 2.02 -5.75 20.47
C ASN A 42 1.93 -5.79 22.00
N SER A 43 2.90 -6.42 22.67
CA SER A 43 2.90 -6.59 24.11
C SER A 43 3.32 -5.31 24.86
N VAL A 44 2.94 -5.24 26.14
CA VAL A 44 3.35 -4.13 27.02
C VAL A 44 4.87 -4.12 27.21
N ASP A 45 5.50 -5.28 27.24
CA ASP A 45 6.93 -5.41 27.52
C ASP A 45 7.76 -4.97 26.31
N ASP A 46 7.31 -5.24 25.07
CA ASP A 46 7.95 -4.73 23.85
C ASP A 46 7.96 -3.19 23.84
N ILE A 47 6.83 -2.59 24.17
CA ILE A 47 6.69 -1.12 24.25
C ILE A 47 7.50 -0.52 25.42
N ARG A 48 7.61 -1.20 26.56
CA ARG A 48 8.46 -0.75 27.66
C ARG A 48 9.93 -0.74 27.26
N GLN A 49 10.40 -1.79 26.58
CA GLN A 49 11.77 -1.85 26.06
C GLN A 49 12.03 -0.71 25.06
N LEU A 50 11.08 -0.45 24.15
CA LEU A 50 11.17 0.66 23.23
C LEU A 50 11.26 2.01 23.98
N VAL A 51 10.42 2.23 24.97
CA VAL A 51 10.43 3.46 25.81
C VAL A 51 11.76 3.65 26.52
N GLU A 52 12.38 2.59 27.02
CA GLU A 52 13.71 2.67 27.63
C GLU A 52 14.79 3.05 26.61
N GLN A 53 14.75 2.47 25.40
CA GLN A 53 15.66 2.81 24.30
C GLN A 53 15.51 4.26 23.83
N VAL A 54 14.29 4.80 23.87
CA VAL A 54 14.00 6.19 23.49
C VAL A 54 14.73 7.19 24.38
N ARG A 55 14.96 6.87 25.65
CA ARG A 55 15.65 7.76 26.59
C ARG A 55 17.13 7.95 26.30
N ILE A 56 17.73 7.02 25.54
CA ILE A 56 19.16 7.05 25.21
C ILE A 56 19.34 7.95 23.98
N PRO A 57 20.11 9.04 24.06
CA PRO A 57 20.35 9.93 22.92
C PRO A 57 21.16 9.21 21.81
N PRO A 58 21.06 9.69 20.55
CA PRO A 58 21.86 9.14 19.46
C PRO A 58 23.35 9.42 19.68
N GLN A 59 24.21 8.47 19.30
CA GLN A 59 25.67 8.66 19.33
C GLN A 59 26.16 9.44 18.10
N ILE A 60 25.55 9.20 16.93
CA ILE A 60 25.84 9.84 15.65
C ILE A 60 24.53 10.40 15.10
N GLY A 61 24.57 11.63 14.58
CA GLY A 61 23.35 12.29 14.06
C GLY A 61 22.58 13.05 15.13
N LYS A 62 21.42 13.59 14.77
CA LYS A 62 20.65 14.50 15.64
C LYS A 62 19.45 13.81 16.31
N TYR A 63 18.86 12.85 15.63
CA TYR A 63 17.56 12.27 16.03
C TYR A 63 17.59 10.75 16.00
N LYS A 64 16.88 10.14 16.95
CA LYS A 64 16.43 8.76 16.85
C LYS A 64 15.01 8.75 16.31
N VAL A 65 14.76 7.93 15.29
CA VAL A 65 13.46 7.82 14.62
C VAL A 65 12.88 6.44 14.92
N TYR A 66 11.68 6.42 15.43
CA TYR A 66 10.93 5.21 15.74
C TYR A 66 9.73 5.14 14.80
N ILE A 67 9.73 4.16 13.91
CA ILE A 67 8.64 3.91 12.97
C ILE A 67 7.87 2.72 13.51
N ILE A 68 6.59 2.93 13.84
CA ILE A 68 5.70 1.88 14.33
C ILE A 68 4.64 1.66 13.27
N ASP A 69 4.76 0.54 12.57
CA ASP A 69 3.79 0.14 11.56
C ASP A 69 2.60 -0.58 12.19
N GLU A 70 1.43 -0.45 11.55
CA GLU A 70 0.14 -0.99 12.00
C GLU A 70 -0.13 -0.72 13.50
N VAL A 71 0.16 0.51 13.93
CA VAL A 71 0.11 0.89 15.35
C VAL A 71 -1.23 0.61 16.03
N HIS A 72 -2.32 0.48 15.27
CA HIS A 72 -3.64 0.10 15.80
C HIS A 72 -3.69 -1.35 16.35
N MET A 73 -2.69 -2.18 16.04
CA MET A 73 -2.56 -3.56 16.54
C MET A 73 -2.00 -3.63 17.95
N LEU A 74 -1.46 -2.54 18.49
CA LEU A 74 -0.99 -2.49 19.87
C LEU A 74 -2.13 -2.76 20.86
N SER A 75 -1.86 -3.54 21.90
CA SER A 75 -2.81 -3.74 23.00
C SER A 75 -3.11 -2.43 23.72
N ALA A 76 -4.28 -2.31 24.33
CA ALA A 76 -4.66 -1.11 25.10
C ALA A 76 -3.65 -0.79 26.22
N SER A 77 -3.08 -1.80 26.85
CA SER A 77 -2.06 -1.66 27.87
C SER A 77 -0.70 -1.20 27.31
N ALA A 78 -0.33 -1.65 26.11
CA ALA A 78 0.85 -1.18 25.39
C ALA A 78 0.69 0.30 24.99
N PHE A 79 -0.48 0.69 24.47
CA PHE A 79 -0.80 2.09 24.19
C PHE A 79 -0.66 2.96 25.45
N ASN A 80 -1.22 2.53 26.57
CA ASN A 80 -1.13 3.29 27.83
C ASN A 80 0.33 3.44 28.30
N ALA A 81 1.17 2.43 28.15
CA ALA A 81 2.59 2.53 28.46
C ALA A 81 3.33 3.54 27.57
N PHE A 82 2.88 3.68 26.32
CA PHE A 82 3.47 4.58 25.34
C PHE A 82 2.99 6.04 25.46
N LEU A 83 1.77 6.28 25.96
CA LEU A 83 1.16 7.61 26.08
C LEU A 83 2.08 8.62 26.76
N LYS A 84 2.70 8.26 27.90
CA LYS A 84 3.60 9.16 28.63
C LYS A 84 4.78 9.64 27.79
N THR A 85 5.33 8.77 26.95
CA THR A 85 6.45 9.11 26.07
C THR A 85 6.00 10.00 24.90
N LEU A 86 4.76 9.83 24.43
CA LEU A 86 4.18 10.70 23.40
C LEU A 86 3.75 12.06 23.95
N GLU A 87 3.42 12.15 25.25
CA GLU A 87 3.11 13.43 25.91
C GLU A 87 4.34 14.31 26.09
N GLU A 88 5.44 13.70 26.53
CA GLU A 88 6.71 14.38 26.79
C GLU A 88 7.87 13.66 26.07
N PRO A 89 7.91 13.71 24.72
CA PRO A 89 8.95 13.03 23.98
C PRO A 89 10.32 13.69 24.22
N PRO A 90 11.40 12.91 24.38
CA PRO A 90 12.75 13.47 24.40
C PRO A 90 13.01 14.26 23.10
N ARG A 91 13.72 15.37 23.20
CA ARG A 91 13.99 16.28 22.06
C ARG A 91 14.67 15.61 20.86
N HIS A 92 15.38 14.51 21.10
CA HIS A 92 16.07 13.73 20.07
C HIS A 92 15.23 12.61 19.50
N ALA A 93 14.02 12.34 20.00
CA ALA A 93 13.16 11.25 19.55
C ALA A 93 12.07 11.77 18.60
N ILE A 94 11.92 11.10 17.47
CA ILE A 94 10.84 11.35 16.50
C ILE A 94 10.07 10.04 16.32
N PHE A 95 8.75 10.10 16.50
CA PHE A 95 7.86 8.97 16.30
C PHE A 95 7.09 9.13 14.99
N ILE A 96 7.05 8.08 14.18
CA ILE A 96 6.22 7.95 12.98
C ILE A 96 5.31 6.76 13.23
N LEU A 97 4.03 7.04 13.40
CA LEU A 97 2.99 6.03 13.63
C LEU A 97 2.24 5.82 12.32
N ALA A 98 2.33 4.62 11.76
CA ALA A 98 1.61 4.26 10.55
C ALA A 98 0.41 3.36 10.88
N THR A 99 -0.70 3.56 10.21
CA THR A 99 -1.90 2.75 10.38
C THR A 99 -2.80 2.79 9.14
N THR A 100 -3.41 1.68 8.84
CA THR A 100 -4.49 1.58 7.85
C THR A 100 -5.86 1.90 8.47
N GLU A 101 -5.98 1.89 9.82
CA GLU A 101 -7.24 2.03 10.55
C GLU A 101 -7.18 3.16 11.59
N LYS A 102 -7.12 4.41 11.10
CA LYS A 102 -7.07 5.62 11.94
C LYS A 102 -8.17 5.66 13.02
N HIS A 103 -9.37 5.14 12.71
CA HIS A 103 -10.50 5.15 13.63
C HIS A 103 -10.30 4.25 14.87
N LYS A 104 -9.37 3.31 14.84
CA LYS A 104 -8.99 2.46 15.98
C LYS A 104 -7.97 3.13 16.91
N ILE A 105 -7.34 4.23 16.47
CA ILE A 105 -6.36 4.94 17.29
C ILE A 105 -7.07 5.81 18.34
N LEU A 106 -6.59 5.73 19.58
CA LEU A 106 -7.14 6.50 20.69
C LEU A 106 -7.08 8.01 20.39
N PRO A 107 -8.16 8.77 20.64
CA PRO A 107 -8.19 10.22 20.47
C PRO A 107 -7.08 10.94 21.23
N THR A 108 -6.67 10.40 22.39
CA THR A 108 -5.57 10.91 23.20
C THR A 108 -4.22 10.86 22.49
N ILE A 109 -4.00 9.91 21.59
CA ILE A 109 -2.80 9.82 20.74
C ILE A 109 -2.94 10.77 19.56
N LEU A 110 -4.07 10.73 18.84
CA LEU A 110 -4.31 11.58 17.68
C LEU A 110 -4.14 13.07 18.02
N SER A 111 -4.55 13.50 19.22
CA SER A 111 -4.41 14.90 19.66
C SER A 111 -2.97 15.34 19.89
N ARG A 112 -2.01 14.42 19.97
CA ARG A 112 -0.58 14.67 20.18
C ARG A 112 0.27 14.44 18.95
N CYS A 113 -0.35 13.99 17.85
CA CYS A 113 0.33 13.70 16.60
C CYS A 113 -0.08 14.69 15.52
N GLN A 114 0.85 15.02 14.66
CA GLN A 114 0.52 15.64 13.36
C GLN A 114 0.01 14.54 12.44
N ILE A 115 -1.21 14.70 11.93
CA ILE A 115 -1.87 13.68 11.12
C ILE A 115 -1.65 14.00 9.65
N TYR A 116 -1.23 12.97 8.90
CA TYR A 116 -1.12 12.97 7.45
C TYR A 116 -2.00 11.86 6.90
N ASP A 117 -3.03 12.22 6.17
CA ASP A 117 -3.90 11.25 5.49
C ASP A 117 -3.37 11.00 4.08
N PHE A 118 -3.13 9.73 3.74
CA PHE A 118 -2.70 9.29 2.42
C PHE A 118 -3.88 8.68 1.68
N ASN A 119 -4.12 9.17 0.48
CA ASN A 119 -5.14 8.63 -0.41
C ASN A 119 -4.62 7.40 -1.15
N ARG A 120 -5.53 6.62 -1.70
CA ARG A 120 -5.20 5.55 -2.66
C ARG A 120 -4.50 6.18 -3.87
N ILE A 121 -3.55 5.44 -4.43
CA ILE A 121 -2.87 5.84 -5.66
C ILE A 121 -3.89 5.76 -6.81
N SER A 122 -3.90 6.75 -7.68
CA SER A 122 -4.80 6.75 -8.85
C SER A 122 -4.46 5.61 -9.81
N VAL A 123 -5.45 5.16 -10.58
CA VAL A 123 -5.23 4.15 -11.62
C VAL A 123 -4.20 4.65 -12.63
N GLU A 124 -4.29 5.92 -13.03
CA GLU A 124 -3.36 6.55 -13.97
C GLU A 124 -1.92 6.53 -13.47
N ASP A 125 -1.67 6.95 -12.22
CA ASP A 125 -0.33 6.92 -11.62
C ASP A 125 0.21 5.50 -11.48
N THR A 126 -0.67 4.54 -11.16
CA THR A 126 -0.31 3.13 -11.08
C THR A 126 0.11 2.59 -12.45
N VAL A 127 -0.66 2.87 -13.51
CA VAL A 127 -0.33 2.47 -14.89
C VAL A 127 0.99 3.09 -15.33
N ASN A 128 1.19 4.38 -15.07
CA ASN A 128 2.44 5.08 -15.40
C ASN A 128 3.65 4.42 -14.70
N HIS A 129 3.50 4.07 -13.43
CA HIS A 129 4.58 3.40 -12.70
C HIS A 129 4.84 1.98 -13.21
N LEU A 130 3.80 1.18 -13.46
CA LEU A 130 3.93 -0.16 -14.05
C LEU A 130 4.59 -0.11 -15.43
N SER A 131 4.23 0.87 -16.26
CA SER A 131 4.85 1.10 -17.58
C SER A 131 6.35 1.45 -17.45
N TYR A 132 6.70 2.28 -16.46
CA TYR A 132 8.10 2.57 -16.14
C TYR A 132 8.87 1.31 -15.75
N VAL A 133 8.31 0.49 -14.85
CA VAL A 133 8.92 -0.78 -14.42
C VAL A 133 9.07 -1.72 -15.61
N ALA A 134 8.03 -1.92 -16.42
CA ALA A 134 8.06 -2.76 -17.63
C ALA A 134 9.19 -2.34 -18.58
N SER A 135 9.34 -1.02 -18.80
CA SER A 135 10.40 -0.49 -19.66
C SER A 135 11.80 -0.73 -19.11
N LYS A 136 12.00 -0.73 -17.81
CA LYS A 136 13.28 -0.99 -17.14
C LYS A 136 13.67 -2.46 -17.19
N GLU A 137 12.68 -3.34 -17.03
CA GLU A 137 12.88 -4.81 -17.05
C GLU A 137 12.84 -5.38 -18.47
N GLY A 138 12.59 -4.55 -19.50
CA GLY A 138 12.52 -5.00 -20.90
C GLY A 138 11.29 -5.84 -21.21
N ILE A 139 10.20 -5.63 -20.47
CA ILE A 139 8.94 -6.34 -20.61
C ILE A 139 8.02 -5.57 -21.59
N SER A 140 7.43 -6.28 -22.56
CA SER A 140 6.41 -5.72 -23.44
C SER A 140 5.04 -5.82 -22.75
N ALA A 141 4.36 -4.69 -22.56
CA ALA A 141 3.06 -4.64 -21.91
C ALA A 141 2.10 -3.70 -22.65
N GLU A 142 0.90 -4.18 -22.93
CA GLU A 142 -0.18 -3.36 -23.50
C GLU A 142 -0.72 -2.40 -22.45
N PRO A 143 -1.01 -1.13 -22.78
CA PRO A 143 -1.55 -0.15 -21.82
C PRO A 143 -2.87 -0.62 -21.16
N GLU A 144 -3.73 -1.26 -21.94
CA GLU A 144 -5.00 -1.81 -21.47
C GLU A 144 -4.79 -2.94 -20.45
N ALA A 145 -3.75 -3.75 -20.64
CA ALA A 145 -3.37 -4.81 -19.71
C ALA A 145 -2.90 -4.21 -18.36
N LEU A 146 -2.06 -3.18 -18.42
CA LEU A 146 -1.60 -2.47 -17.23
C LEU A 146 -2.75 -1.77 -16.48
N ASN A 147 -3.75 -1.27 -17.21
CA ASN A 147 -4.95 -0.68 -16.65
C ASN A 147 -5.76 -1.71 -15.82
N VAL A 148 -5.95 -2.93 -16.35
CA VAL A 148 -6.63 -4.01 -15.62
C VAL A 148 -5.88 -4.35 -14.33
N ILE A 149 -4.55 -4.44 -14.36
CA ILE A 149 -3.73 -4.69 -13.18
C ILE A 149 -3.91 -3.56 -12.15
N ALA A 150 -3.86 -2.29 -12.59
CA ALA A 150 -4.02 -1.13 -11.73
C ALA A 150 -5.41 -1.07 -11.07
N MET A 151 -6.46 -1.37 -11.82
CA MET A 151 -7.83 -1.45 -11.29
C MET A 151 -7.96 -2.57 -10.24
N LYS A 152 -7.37 -3.75 -10.51
CA LYS A 152 -7.39 -4.90 -9.60
C LYS A 152 -6.66 -4.63 -8.30
N ALA A 153 -5.60 -3.81 -8.33
CA ALA A 153 -4.79 -3.44 -7.17
C ALA A 153 -5.46 -2.40 -6.25
N ASP A 154 -6.55 -1.78 -6.69
CA ASP A 154 -7.39 -0.87 -5.90
C ASP A 154 -6.59 0.22 -5.15
N GLY A 155 -5.59 0.79 -5.81
CA GLY A 155 -4.75 1.88 -5.31
C GLY A 155 -3.60 1.46 -4.40
N GLY A 156 -3.33 0.16 -4.26
CA GLY A 156 -2.16 -0.38 -3.55
C GLY A 156 -1.00 -0.65 -4.51
N MET A 157 0.10 0.13 -4.45
CA MET A 157 1.24 -0.07 -5.35
C MET A 157 1.93 -1.41 -5.11
N ARG A 158 2.01 -1.89 -3.87
CA ARG A 158 2.57 -3.22 -3.56
C ARG A 158 1.78 -4.34 -4.23
N ASP A 159 0.44 -4.24 -4.17
CA ASP A 159 -0.45 -5.22 -4.78
C ASP A 159 -0.35 -5.14 -6.31
N ALA A 160 -0.28 -3.92 -6.88
CA ALA A 160 -0.10 -3.72 -8.31
C ALA A 160 1.20 -4.38 -8.83
N LEU A 161 2.31 -4.19 -8.13
CA LEU A 161 3.59 -4.81 -8.49
C LEU A 161 3.58 -6.32 -8.30
N SER A 162 2.93 -6.83 -7.24
CA SER A 162 2.79 -8.28 -7.02
C SER A 162 1.96 -8.95 -8.11
N ILE A 163 0.85 -8.33 -8.52
CA ILE A 163 0.00 -8.80 -9.62
C ILE A 163 0.79 -8.73 -10.95
N PHE A 164 1.51 -7.63 -11.17
CA PHE A 164 2.34 -7.47 -12.36
C PHE A 164 3.39 -8.58 -12.47
N ASP A 165 4.12 -8.86 -11.40
CA ASP A 165 5.13 -9.93 -11.36
C ASP A 165 4.53 -11.31 -11.61
N GLN A 166 3.35 -11.59 -11.03
CA GLN A 166 2.60 -12.82 -11.30
C GLN A 166 2.28 -12.96 -12.80
N VAL A 167 1.78 -11.89 -13.43
CA VAL A 167 1.43 -11.89 -14.85
C VAL A 167 2.67 -12.03 -15.73
N VAL A 168 3.77 -11.34 -15.42
CA VAL A 168 5.07 -11.48 -16.11
C VAL A 168 5.53 -12.93 -16.10
N SER A 169 5.49 -13.56 -14.94
CA SER A 169 5.90 -14.96 -14.76
C SER A 169 5.05 -15.92 -15.58
N PHE A 170 3.75 -15.65 -15.70
CA PHE A 170 2.82 -16.46 -16.49
C PHE A 170 3.00 -16.28 -18.01
N THR A 171 3.26 -15.04 -18.46
CA THR A 171 3.30 -14.68 -19.89
C THR A 171 4.69 -14.76 -20.52
N GLY A 172 5.73 -14.96 -19.71
CA GLY A 172 7.12 -14.96 -20.17
C GLY A 172 7.57 -13.58 -20.69
N GLY A 173 6.98 -12.48 -20.19
CA GLY A 173 7.41 -11.11 -20.48
C GLY A 173 6.66 -10.41 -21.62
N ASN A 174 5.60 -11.03 -22.18
CA ASN A 174 4.72 -10.37 -23.15
C ASN A 174 3.30 -10.27 -22.57
N ILE A 175 3.00 -9.13 -21.97
CA ILE A 175 1.74 -8.87 -21.26
C ILE A 175 0.71 -8.30 -22.21
N THR A 176 -0.28 -9.10 -22.59
CA THR A 176 -1.44 -8.69 -23.38
C THR A 176 -2.68 -8.58 -22.51
N TYR A 177 -3.66 -7.78 -22.94
CA TYR A 177 -4.96 -7.65 -22.25
C TYR A 177 -5.58 -9.02 -21.97
N LYS A 178 -5.62 -9.89 -23.00
CA LYS A 178 -6.19 -11.24 -22.87
C LYS A 178 -5.47 -12.09 -21.84
N SER A 179 -4.13 -12.07 -21.83
CA SER A 179 -3.34 -12.85 -20.88
C SER A 179 -3.56 -12.41 -19.43
N VAL A 180 -3.79 -11.12 -19.21
CA VAL A 180 -4.10 -10.57 -17.88
C VAL A 180 -5.49 -11.01 -17.42
N ILE A 181 -6.50 -10.89 -18.28
CA ILE A 181 -7.87 -11.32 -17.97
C ILE A 181 -7.89 -12.81 -17.61
N ASP A 182 -7.24 -13.65 -18.42
CA ASP A 182 -7.20 -15.10 -18.21
C ASP A 182 -6.44 -15.46 -16.91
N ASN A 183 -5.29 -14.81 -16.65
CA ASN A 183 -4.47 -15.09 -15.46
C ASN A 183 -5.10 -14.65 -14.15
N LEU A 184 -5.65 -13.43 -14.14
CA LEU A 184 -6.24 -12.84 -12.92
C LEU A 184 -7.67 -13.30 -12.68
N ASN A 185 -8.22 -14.14 -13.53
CA ASN A 185 -9.63 -14.55 -13.52
C ASN A 185 -10.55 -13.33 -13.36
N VAL A 186 -10.27 -12.27 -14.14
CA VAL A 186 -11.08 -11.06 -14.17
C VAL A 186 -12.13 -11.23 -15.25
N LEU A 187 -13.36 -10.92 -14.94
CA LEU A 187 -14.41 -10.95 -15.95
C LEU A 187 -14.16 -9.83 -16.96
N ASP A 188 -14.14 -10.18 -18.24
CA ASP A 188 -14.03 -9.21 -19.33
C ASP A 188 -15.18 -8.21 -19.24
N TYR A 189 -14.84 -6.92 -19.27
CA TYR A 189 -15.80 -5.83 -19.12
C TYR A 189 -16.89 -5.85 -20.23
N GLU A 190 -16.62 -6.50 -21.34
CA GLU A 190 -17.57 -6.72 -22.44
C GLU A 190 -18.85 -7.45 -21.96
N TYR A 191 -18.77 -8.33 -20.96
CA TYR A 191 -19.94 -9.01 -20.41
C TYR A 191 -20.97 -8.05 -19.81
N TYR A 192 -20.50 -6.98 -19.17
CA TYR A 192 -21.39 -5.97 -18.61
C TYR A 192 -22.08 -5.14 -19.68
N PHE A 193 -21.37 -4.76 -20.75
CA PHE A 193 -21.98 -4.08 -21.89
C PHE A 193 -23.02 -4.95 -22.57
N ARG A 194 -22.71 -6.19 -22.88
CA ARG A 194 -23.64 -7.13 -23.52
C ARG A 194 -24.89 -7.36 -22.65
N LEU A 195 -24.72 -7.46 -21.31
CA LEU A 195 -25.84 -7.61 -20.41
C LEU A 195 -26.71 -6.34 -20.39
N THR A 196 -26.10 -5.17 -20.40
CA THR A 196 -26.79 -3.88 -20.48
C THR A 196 -27.59 -3.77 -21.79
N ASP A 197 -27.01 -4.18 -22.91
CA ASP A 197 -27.72 -4.23 -24.21
C ASP A 197 -28.90 -5.19 -24.17
N CYS A 198 -28.77 -6.34 -23.50
CA CYS A 198 -29.90 -7.26 -23.31
C CYS A 198 -31.02 -6.61 -22.51
N PHE A 199 -30.72 -5.84 -21.47
CA PHE A 199 -31.70 -5.13 -20.68
C PHE A 199 -32.40 -4.03 -21.49
N LEU A 200 -31.64 -3.22 -22.24
CA LEU A 200 -32.20 -2.18 -23.12
C LEU A 200 -33.09 -2.76 -24.22
N ALA A 201 -32.72 -3.91 -24.76
CA ALA A 201 -33.51 -4.63 -25.78
C ALA A 201 -34.64 -5.48 -25.19
N ASN A 202 -34.83 -5.51 -23.87
CA ASN A 202 -35.80 -6.35 -23.15
C ASN A 202 -35.67 -7.86 -23.46
N LYS A 203 -34.43 -8.34 -23.68
CA LYS A 203 -34.08 -9.73 -24.00
C LYS A 203 -33.74 -10.52 -22.75
N VAL A 204 -34.73 -10.83 -21.93
CA VAL A 204 -34.53 -11.49 -20.62
C VAL A 204 -33.86 -12.86 -20.76
N SER A 205 -34.24 -13.66 -21.76
CA SER A 205 -33.64 -14.98 -21.99
C SER A 205 -32.15 -14.90 -22.31
N ASP A 206 -31.75 -13.95 -23.14
CA ASP A 206 -30.34 -13.75 -23.52
C ASP A 206 -29.53 -13.28 -22.32
N ALA A 207 -30.08 -12.40 -21.50
CA ALA A 207 -29.45 -11.94 -20.25
C ALA A 207 -29.19 -13.10 -19.26
N LEU A 208 -30.17 -14.00 -19.09
CA LEU A 208 -30.03 -15.17 -18.23
C LEU A 208 -29.00 -16.18 -18.77
N LEU A 209 -28.98 -16.40 -20.10
CA LEU A 209 -27.97 -17.24 -20.73
C LEU A 209 -26.55 -16.68 -20.56
N LEU A 210 -26.38 -15.36 -20.72
CA LEU A 210 -25.12 -14.68 -20.51
C LEU A 210 -24.65 -14.78 -19.05
N PHE A 211 -25.55 -14.61 -18.11
CA PHE A 211 -25.25 -14.80 -16.68
C PHE A 211 -24.84 -16.24 -16.36
N ASN A 212 -25.55 -17.22 -16.93
CA ASN A 212 -25.19 -18.63 -16.77
C ASN A 212 -23.83 -18.96 -17.38
N ASP A 213 -23.45 -18.35 -18.51
CA ASP A 213 -22.11 -18.48 -19.10
C ASP A 213 -21.01 -17.98 -18.15
N VAL A 214 -21.26 -16.84 -17.47
CA VAL A 214 -20.34 -16.28 -16.46
C VAL A 214 -20.15 -17.26 -15.29
N LEU A 215 -21.25 -17.84 -14.79
CA LEU A 215 -21.20 -18.83 -13.70
C LEU A 215 -20.46 -20.11 -14.12
N ASN A 216 -20.69 -20.59 -15.35
CA ASN A 216 -20.02 -21.77 -15.89
C ASN A 216 -18.51 -21.57 -16.09
N LYS A 217 -18.05 -20.33 -16.27
CA LYS A 217 -16.63 -19.96 -16.30
C LYS A 217 -15.99 -19.89 -14.92
N GLY A 218 -16.77 -20.15 -13.84
CA GLY A 218 -16.27 -20.20 -12.47
C GLY A 218 -16.27 -18.85 -11.74
N PHE A 219 -16.91 -17.81 -12.30
CA PHE A 219 -17.06 -16.54 -11.62
C PHE A 219 -18.15 -16.58 -10.57
N ASP A 220 -17.94 -15.89 -9.46
CA ASP A 220 -18.92 -15.75 -8.39
C ASP A 220 -20.04 -14.78 -8.78
N GLY A 221 -21.30 -15.21 -8.60
CA GLY A 221 -22.45 -14.42 -8.96
C GLY A 221 -22.59 -13.11 -8.16
N SER A 222 -22.18 -13.10 -6.89
CA SER A 222 -22.23 -11.88 -6.06
C SER A 222 -21.21 -10.85 -6.56
N HIS A 223 -20.01 -11.29 -6.90
CA HIS A 223 -18.98 -10.43 -7.50
C HIS A 223 -19.43 -9.88 -8.87
N PHE A 224 -20.11 -10.70 -9.67
CA PHE A 224 -20.67 -10.26 -10.95
C PHE A 224 -21.70 -9.13 -10.76
N ILE A 225 -22.64 -9.29 -9.83
CA ILE A 225 -23.67 -8.27 -9.55
C ILE A 225 -23.04 -6.98 -9.00
N THR A 226 -22.03 -7.11 -8.13
CA THR A 226 -21.29 -5.95 -7.63
C THR A 226 -20.57 -5.21 -8.76
N GLY A 227 -19.92 -5.93 -9.68
CA GLY A 227 -19.28 -5.37 -10.86
C GLY A 227 -20.28 -4.70 -11.81
N LEU A 228 -21.45 -5.29 -12.01
CA LEU A 228 -22.54 -4.70 -12.79
C LEU A 228 -23.05 -3.40 -12.15
N SER A 229 -23.19 -3.36 -10.83
CA SER A 229 -23.57 -2.14 -10.11
C SER A 229 -22.53 -1.01 -10.30
N SER A 230 -21.23 -1.35 -10.29
CA SER A 230 -20.16 -0.39 -10.58
C SER A 230 -20.22 0.09 -12.02
N HIS A 231 -20.42 -0.83 -12.98
CA HIS A 231 -20.59 -0.50 -14.39
C HIS A 231 -21.72 0.52 -14.63
N PHE A 232 -22.89 0.33 -14.01
CA PHE A 232 -24.00 1.28 -14.12
C PHE A 232 -23.73 2.63 -13.45
N ARG A 233 -22.84 2.70 -12.49
CA ARG A 233 -22.43 3.98 -11.91
C ARG A 233 -21.44 4.73 -12.80
N ASP A 234 -20.63 4.00 -13.56
CA ASP A 234 -19.57 4.55 -14.41
C ASP A 234 -20.08 4.94 -15.81
N LEU A 235 -21.31 4.47 -16.20
CA LEU A 235 -22.06 4.91 -17.40
C LEU A 235 -22.75 6.27 -17.17
#